data_a7734be2f393416a091f5618914fe365
#
_entry.id   a7734be2f393416a091f5618914fe365
#
_cell.length_a   1.000
_cell.length_b   1.000
_cell.length_c   1.000
_cell.angle_alpha   90.00
_cell.angle_beta   90.00
_cell.angle_gamma   90.00
#
_symmetry.space_group_name_H-M   'P 1'
#
loop_
_entity.id
_entity.type
_entity.pdbx_description
1 polymer ?
#
loop_
_entity_poly.entity_id
_entity_poly.type
_entity_poly.pdbx_seq_one_letter_code
_entity_poly.pdbx_strand_id
1 'polypeptide(L)'
;MELRLVGSEMCIRDSPWPNNNDIKIPGSEGVGYIHAVGSDVLDFKEGDRVSYVTPVGAYAEYAIINAAHAAKINVEVEDHDVVACTLKGLTTHYLLHLTTKVTPGMTTLVHAAAGGVGQLMGQWGKEIGATMIGTAGGPDKVATALEAGYDHVIDYKKDDFVDEVMKITNDKKCDVVYDSVAKDVFPGSMDCLKPRGLWVLFGQASGSITDFNLAMLSAKGSLFVTRPTLFSYIANRDEYNNASHQLYSRVSDGRLK
;
A
#
# COMPACT_ATOMS: atom_id res chain seq x y z
N MET A 1 -27.72 -0.85 -2.71
CA MET A 1 -26.58 -1.24 -3.59
C MET A 1 -25.68 -2.14 -2.75
N GLU A 2 -25.68 -3.45 -3.04
CA GLU A 2 -24.79 -4.37 -2.33
C GLU A 2 -23.34 -4.08 -2.72
N LEU A 3 -22.57 -3.58 -1.79
CA LEU A 3 -21.12 -3.45 -1.93
C LEU A 3 -20.51 -4.85 -1.79
N ARG A 4 -20.10 -5.45 -2.89
CA ARG A 4 -19.26 -6.66 -2.86
C ARG A 4 -17.90 -6.30 -2.28
N LEU A 5 -17.60 -6.91 -1.15
CA LEU A 5 -16.37 -6.81 -0.39
C LEU A 5 -15.18 -7.41 -1.18
N VAL A 6 -14.20 -6.64 -1.55
CA VAL A 6 -13.00 -7.12 -2.26
C VAL A 6 -11.74 -6.67 -1.52
N GLY A 7 -11.06 -7.62 -0.87
CA GLY A 7 -9.62 -7.52 -0.56
C GLY A 7 -9.16 -6.73 0.66
N SER A 8 -9.80 -5.64 1.04
CA SER A 8 -9.44 -4.86 2.25
C SER A 8 -9.82 -5.55 3.56
N GLU A 9 -10.76 -6.47 3.50
CA GLU A 9 -11.30 -7.19 4.64
C GLU A 9 -10.34 -8.16 5.29
N MET A 10 -9.48 -8.83 4.50
CA MET A 10 -8.53 -9.79 5.07
C MET A 10 -7.53 -9.10 5.98
N CYS A 11 -7.05 -7.91 5.63
CA CYS A 11 -6.11 -7.16 6.47
C CYS A 11 -6.74 -6.67 7.78
N ILE A 12 -8.05 -6.36 7.79
CA ILE A 12 -8.77 -5.91 8.99
C ILE A 12 -9.20 -7.10 9.83
N ARG A 13 -9.74 -8.15 9.20
CA ARG A 13 -10.22 -9.35 9.88
C ARG A 13 -9.11 -10.10 10.59
N ASP A 14 -7.94 -10.22 9.97
CA ASP A 14 -6.83 -11.04 10.43
C ASP A 14 -5.72 -10.21 11.09
N SER A 15 -5.88 -8.87 11.18
CA SER A 15 -4.95 -7.97 11.87
C SER A 15 -5.22 -7.97 13.39
N PRO A 16 -4.17 -7.87 14.23
CA PRO A 16 -4.31 -7.68 15.66
C PRO A 16 -4.69 -6.23 16.02
N TRP A 17 -5.57 -5.59 15.26
CA TRP A 17 -6.22 -4.36 15.71
C TRP A 17 -6.95 -4.66 17.01
N PRO A 18 -6.94 -3.76 17.98
CA PRO A 18 -7.62 -4.01 19.24
C PRO A 18 -9.06 -4.40 18.94
N ASN A 19 -9.41 -5.64 19.28
CA ASN A 19 -10.79 -6.12 19.29
C ASN A 19 -11.56 -5.28 20.31
N ASN A 20 -11.94 -4.09 19.91
CA ASN A 20 -12.95 -3.36 20.62
C ASN A 20 -14.26 -4.09 20.28
N ASN A 21 -14.75 -4.90 21.22
CA ASN A 21 -15.97 -5.70 21.08
C ASN A 21 -17.22 -4.85 20.74
N ASP A 22 -17.07 -3.52 20.69
CA ASP A 22 -18.10 -2.54 20.38
C ASP A 22 -18.14 -2.14 18.89
N ILE A 23 -17.15 -2.53 18.05
CA ILE A 23 -17.15 -2.19 16.63
C ILE A 23 -18.07 -3.14 15.89
N LYS A 24 -19.26 -2.67 15.55
CA LYS A 24 -20.30 -3.44 14.85
C LYS A 24 -20.29 -3.25 13.33
N ILE A 25 -19.61 -2.21 12.81
CA ILE A 25 -19.60 -1.85 11.39
C ILE A 25 -18.16 -1.90 10.87
N PRO A 26 -17.80 -2.83 9.97
CA PRO A 26 -16.48 -2.90 9.36
C PRO A 26 -16.28 -1.83 8.27
N GLY A 27 -15.13 -1.90 7.57
CA GLY A 27 -14.77 -1.05 6.44
C GLY A 27 -13.90 0.13 6.84
N SER A 28 -12.85 0.40 6.03
CA SER A 28 -11.85 1.43 6.31
C SER A 28 -11.72 2.48 5.21
N GLU A 29 -12.47 2.36 4.13
CA GLU A 29 -12.50 3.31 3.02
C GLU A 29 -13.91 3.43 2.46
N GLY A 30 -14.23 4.58 1.90
CA GLY A 30 -15.52 4.83 1.28
C GLY A 30 -15.49 6.00 0.29
N VAL A 31 -16.55 6.05 -0.51
CA VAL A 31 -16.85 7.15 -1.44
C VAL A 31 -18.31 7.54 -1.27
N GLY A 32 -18.62 8.79 -1.44
CA GLY A 32 -20.00 9.28 -1.36
C GLY A 32 -20.12 10.79 -1.48
N TYR A 33 -21.32 11.26 -1.21
CA TYR A 33 -21.66 12.68 -1.26
C TYR A 33 -21.91 13.20 0.15
N ILE A 34 -21.38 14.38 0.43
CA ILE A 34 -21.58 15.02 1.73
C ILE A 34 -23.05 15.42 1.89
N HIS A 35 -23.69 14.91 2.94
CA HIS A 35 -25.06 15.25 3.31
C HIS A 35 -25.14 16.45 4.24
N ALA A 36 -24.18 16.57 5.17
CA ALA A 36 -24.08 17.71 6.10
C ALA A 36 -22.63 17.91 6.55
N VAL A 37 -22.31 19.13 6.93
CA VAL A 37 -21.00 19.50 7.49
C VAL A 37 -21.15 20.14 8.88
N GLY A 38 -20.19 19.90 9.75
CA GLY A 38 -20.11 20.62 11.03
C GLY A 38 -19.77 22.10 10.83
N SER A 39 -20.16 22.97 11.79
CA SER A 39 -19.97 24.42 11.74
C SER A 39 -18.53 24.88 11.48
N ASP A 40 -17.56 24.09 11.90
CA ASP A 40 -16.13 24.43 11.84
C ASP A 40 -15.44 23.86 10.58
N VAL A 41 -16.20 23.16 9.73
CA VAL A 41 -15.69 22.59 8.46
C VAL A 41 -15.85 23.60 7.35
N LEU A 42 -14.75 24.19 6.91
CA LEU A 42 -14.76 25.25 5.89
C LEU A 42 -14.45 24.75 4.47
N ASP A 43 -13.78 23.62 4.34
CA ASP A 43 -13.26 23.10 3.06
C ASP A 43 -14.29 22.28 2.28
N PHE A 44 -15.39 21.90 2.92
CA PHE A 44 -16.42 21.06 2.34
C PHE A 44 -17.80 21.70 2.44
N LYS A 45 -18.68 21.31 1.53
CA LYS A 45 -20.10 21.68 1.55
C LYS A 45 -20.98 20.48 1.19
N GLU A 46 -22.26 20.58 1.49
CA GLU A 46 -23.26 19.61 1.04
C GLU A 46 -23.20 19.42 -0.48
N GLY A 47 -23.29 18.18 -0.93
CA GLY A 47 -23.20 17.76 -2.30
C GLY A 47 -21.78 17.56 -2.84
N ASP A 48 -20.73 17.91 -2.11
CA ASP A 48 -19.36 17.60 -2.53
C ASP A 48 -19.16 16.08 -2.59
N ARG A 49 -18.62 15.58 -3.70
CA ARG A 49 -18.24 14.19 -3.87
C ARG A 49 -16.86 13.95 -3.23
N VAL A 50 -16.77 12.98 -2.32
CA VAL A 50 -15.56 12.73 -1.54
C VAL A 50 -15.24 11.25 -1.46
N SER A 51 -13.95 10.94 -1.36
CA SER A 51 -13.46 9.70 -0.81
C SER A 51 -12.99 9.92 0.63
N TYR A 52 -12.96 8.88 1.43
CA TYR A 52 -12.46 8.96 2.79
C TYR A 52 -11.79 7.66 3.25
N VAL A 53 -10.93 7.80 4.25
CA VAL A 53 -10.37 6.68 5.00
C VAL A 53 -10.72 6.82 6.47
N THR A 54 -11.02 5.70 7.11
CA THR A 54 -11.38 5.63 8.52
C THR A 54 -10.82 4.34 9.11
N PRO A 55 -10.55 4.28 10.41
CA PRO A 55 -10.16 3.01 11.03
C PRO A 55 -11.22 1.91 10.88
N VAL A 56 -12.51 2.28 10.94
CA VAL A 56 -13.67 1.38 10.86
C VAL A 56 -14.94 2.17 10.52
N GLY A 57 -16.03 1.47 10.16
CA GLY A 57 -17.36 2.07 10.04
C GLY A 57 -17.76 2.48 8.64
N ALA A 58 -16.98 2.09 7.59
CA ALA A 58 -17.28 2.51 6.23
C ALA A 58 -18.40 1.70 5.55
N TYR A 59 -18.80 0.52 6.07
CA TYR A 59 -19.88 -0.28 5.49
C TYR A 59 -21.24 0.21 5.99
N ALA A 60 -21.62 1.41 5.58
CA ALA A 60 -22.86 2.06 6.00
C ALA A 60 -23.40 2.95 4.87
N GLU A 61 -24.71 3.16 4.86
CA GLU A 61 -25.38 4.11 3.97
C GLU A 61 -24.97 5.56 4.29
N TYR A 62 -24.76 5.84 5.60
CA TYR A 62 -24.27 7.12 6.10
C TYR A 62 -23.15 6.89 7.10
N ALA A 63 -22.09 7.68 6.99
CA ALA A 63 -20.96 7.64 7.92
C ALA A 63 -20.62 9.04 8.42
N ILE A 64 -20.30 9.14 9.70
CA ILE A 64 -19.70 10.36 10.27
C ILE A 64 -18.20 10.20 10.20
N ILE A 65 -17.55 11.07 9.44
CA ILE A 65 -16.11 11.03 9.21
C ILE A 65 -15.43 12.33 9.66
N ASN A 66 -14.18 12.20 10.05
CA ASN A 66 -13.37 13.40 10.29
C ASN A 66 -13.02 14.04 8.94
N ALA A 67 -13.30 15.34 8.79
CA ALA A 67 -13.01 16.09 7.58
C ALA A 67 -11.52 15.99 7.16
N ALA A 68 -10.60 15.85 8.11
CA ALA A 68 -9.18 15.65 7.84
C ALA A 68 -8.89 14.36 7.05
N HIS A 69 -9.77 13.38 7.12
CA HIS A 69 -9.62 12.06 6.45
C HIS A 69 -10.47 11.93 5.18
N ALA A 70 -11.00 13.03 4.66
CA ALA A 70 -11.75 13.08 3.41
C ALA A 70 -11.00 13.89 2.34
N ALA A 71 -11.12 13.49 1.09
CA ALA A 71 -10.60 14.21 -0.06
C ALA A 71 -11.69 14.39 -1.13
N LYS A 72 -11.75 15.57 -1.75
CA LYS A 72 -12.65 15.82 -2.88
C LYS A 72 -12.19 15.04 -4.11
N ILE A 73 -13.17 14.50 -4.84
CA ILE A 73 -12.93 13.83 -6.11
C ILE A 73 -13.34 14.80 -7.21
N ASN A 74 -12.34 15.42 -7.85
CA ASN A 74 -12.51 16.45 -8.86
C ASN A 74 -12.18 15.94 -10.29
N VAL A 75 -12.19 14.62 -10.48
CA VAL A 75 -11.93 13.97 -11.77
C VAL A 75 -13.07 13.00 -12.10
N GLU A 76 -13.24 12.71 -13.37
CA GLU A 76 -14.20 11.71 -13.83
C GLU A 76 -13.63 10.31 -13.57
N VAL A 77 -14.19 9.61 -12.59
CA VAL A 77 -13.84 8.26 -12.18
C VAL A 77 -15.07 7.63 -11.54
N GLU A 78 -15.32 6.36 -11.78
CA GLU A 78 -16.46 5.67 -11.21
C GLU A 78 -16.30 5.43 -9.69
N ASP A 79 -17.41 5.44 -8.95
CA ASP A 79 -17.37 5.27 -7.48
C ASP A 79 -16.76 3.93 -7.07
N HIS A 80 -17.01 2.88 -7.84
CA HIS A 80 -16.44 1.55 -7.54
C HIS A 80 -14.92 1.52 -7.72
N ASP A 81 -14.36 2.26 -8.68
CA ASP A 81 -12.93 2.37 -8.88
C ASP A 81 -12.28 3.20 -7.76
N VAL A 82 -12.96 4.29 -7.35
CA VAL A 82 -12.50 5.11 -6.21
C VAL A 82 -12.40 4.26 -4.96
N VAL A 83 -13.49 3.56 -4.56
CA VAL A 83 -13.48 2.78 -3.32
C VAL A 83 -12.53 1.59 -3.41
N ALA A 84 -12.35 1.00 -4.60
CA ALA A 84 -11.41 -0.11 -4.79
C ALA A 84 -9.95 0.30 -4.64
N CYS A 85 -9.61 1.57 -4.88
CA CYS A 85 -8.23 2.03 -4.90
C CYS A 85 -7.84 3.01 -3.78
N THR A 86 -8.79 3.60 -3.03
CA THR A 86 -8.50 4.68 -2.07
C THR A 86 -7.43 4.29 -1.05
N LEU A 87 -7.69 3.32 -0.19
CA LEU A 87 -6.75 2.89 0.86
C LEU A 87 -5.46 2.33 0.27
N LYS A 88 -5.58 1.47 -0.73
CA LYS A 88 -4.45 0.79 -1.36
C LYS A 88 -3.59 1.76 -2.16
N GLY A 89 -4.21 2.67 -2.91
CA GLY A 89 -3.53 3.67 -3.73
C GLY A 89 -2.85 4.75 -2.91
N LEU A 90 -3.47 5.24 -1.84
CA LEU A 90 -2.83 6.16 -0.89
C LEU A 90 -1.65 5.48 -0.19
N THR A 91 -1.78 4.19 0.13
CA THR A 91 -0.67 3.38 0.66
C THR A 91 0.45 3.28 -0.36
N THR A 92 0.15 2.96 -1.61
CA THR A 92 1.12 2.92 -2.70
C THR A 92 1.81 4.27 -2.89
N HIS A 93 1.06 5.37 -2.85
CA HIS A 93 1.61 6.71 -2.99
C HIS A 93 2.65 7.01 -1.92
N TYR A 94 2.33 6.86 -0.63
CA TYR A 94 3.31 7.19 0.39
C TYR A 94 4.52 6.24 0.38
N LEU A 95 4.32 4.97 0.07
CA LEU A 95 5.42 4.01 -0.05
C LEU A 95 6.43 4.42 -1.12
N LEU A 96 5.96 4.79 -2.30
CA LEU A 96 6.83 5.12 -3.44
C LEU A 96 7.38 6.55 -3.42
N HIS A 97 6.67 7.51 -2.80
CA HIS A 97 7.01 8.93 -2.93
C HIS A 97 7.44 9.60 -1.61
N LEU A 98 6.99 9.10 -0.45
CA LEU A 98 7.22 9.78 0.83
C LEU A 98 8.07 8.95 1.81
N THR A 99 7.90 7.63 1.86
CA THR A 99 8.75 6.76 2.68
C THR A 99 10.15 6.65 2.08
N THR A 100 10.18 6.42 0.78
CA THR A 100 11.37 6.49 -0.08
C THR A 100 10.96 7.19 -1.36
N LYS A 101 11.72 8.17 -1.77
CA LYS A 101 11.50 8.77 -3.08
C LYS A 101 12.09 7.83 -4.15
N VAL A 102 11.27 6.90 -4.63
CA VAL A 102 11.67 6.00 -5.73
C VAL A 102 11.93 6.84 -6.97
N THR A 103 13.04 6.57 -7.65
CA THR A 103 13.47 7.28 -8.84
C THR A 103 13.81 6.29 -9.96
N PRO A 104 13.84 6.74 -11.23
CA PRO A 104 14.25 5.88 -12.34
C PRO A 104 15.60 5.19 -12.09
N GLY A 105 15.68 3.90 -12.40
CA GLY A 105 16.89 3.10 -12.25
C GLY A 105 17.10 2.50 -10.85
N MET A 106 16.28 2.83 -9.84
CA MET A 106 16.27 2.11 -8.59
C MET A 106 15.70 0.70 -8.78
N THR A 107 16.19 -0.26 -8.02
CA THR A 107 15.68 -1.62 -7.95
C THR A 107 14.92 -1.83 -6.66
N THR A 108 13.68 -2.30 -6.74
CA THR A 108 12.81 -2.53 -5.58
C THR A 108 12.37 -3.99 -5.52
N LEU A 109 12.23 -4.53 -4.32
CA LEU A 109 11.56 -5.81 -4.06
C LEU A 109 10.24 -5.52 -3.34
N VAL A 110 9.14 -6.11 -3.82
CA VAL A 110 7.81 -5.99 -3.23
C VAL A 110 7.27 -7.36 -2.89
N HIS A 111 7.08 -7.66 -1.61
CA HIS A 111 6.40 -8.87 -1.20
C HIS A 111 4.89 -8.78 -1.41
N ALA A 112 4.26 -9.94 -1.69
CA ALA A 112 2.84 -10.04 -2.03
C ALA A 112 2.44 -9.16 -3.25
N ALA A 113 3.22 -9.23 -4.31
CA ALA A 113 3.09 -8.41 -5.52
C ALA A 113 1.72 -8.52 -6.22
N ALA A 114 1.01 -9.66 -6.10
CA ALA A 114 -0.34 -9.84 -6.63
C ALA A 114 -1.45 -9.33 -5.71
N GLY A 115 -1.13 -8.81 -4.52
CA GLY A 115 -2.09 -8.18 -3.61
C GLY A 115 -2.50 -6.77 -4.10
N GLY A 116 -3.56 -6.20 -3.52
CA GLY A 116 -4.09 -4.91 -4.00
C GLY A 116 -3.08 -3.76 -3.97
N VAL A 117 -2.29 -3.60 -2.89
CA VAL A 117 -1.19 -2.63 -2.84
C VAL A 117 -0.08 -3.04 -3.81
N GLY A 118 0.28 -4.35 -3.85
CA GLY A 118 1.33 -4.86 -4.72
C GLY A 118 1.08 -4.57 -6.20
N GLN A 119 -0.14 -4.79 -6.69
CA GLN A 119 -0.51 -4.52 -8.09
C GLN A 119 -0.38 -3.02 -8.43
N LEU A 120 -0.86 -2.13 -7.57
CA LEU A 120 -0.70 -0.69 -7.77
C LEU A 120 0.77 -0.24 -7.68
N MET A 121 1.56 -0.87 -6.81
CA MET A 121 3.02 -0.61 -6.74
C MET A 121 3.73 -1.03 -8.02
N GLY A 122 3.37 -2.17 -8.60
CA GLY A 122 3.93 -2.62 -9.88
C GLY A 122 3.67 -1.61 -11.00
N GLN A 123 2.41 -1.22 -11.18
CA GLN A 123 1.99 -0.25 -12.20
C GLN A 123 2.67 1.11 -12.02
N TRP A 124 2.60 1.66 -10.80
CA TRP A 124 3.14 2.99 -10.53
C TRP A 124 4.67 3.02 -10.48
N GLY A 125 5.30 1.97 -9.92
CA GLY A 125 6.76 1.83 -9.92
C GLY A 125 7.34 1.74 -11.33
N LYS A 126 6.66 1.02 -12.23
CA LYS A 126 7.01 0.97 -13.65
C LYS A 126 6.85 2.34 -14.33
N GLU A 127 5.78 3.08 -14.04
CA GLU A 127 5.60 4.46 -14.53
C GLU A 127 6.75 5.37 -14.10
N ILE A 128 7.24 5.21 -12.85
CA ILE A 128 8.41 5.95 -12.35
C ILE A 128 9.70 5.56 -13.10
N GLY A 129 9.79 4.35 -13.65
CA GLY A 129 11.00 3.83 -14.32
C GLY A 129 11.94 3.07 -13.36
N ALA A 130 11.42 2.55 -12.25
CA ALA A 130 12.14 1.65 -11.37
C ALA A 130 12.10 0.21 -11.90
N THR A 131 13.10 -0.59 -11.56
CA THR A 131 13.06 -2.04 -11.76
C THR A 131 12.25 -2.66 -10.63
N MET A 132 11.10 -3.25 -10.97
CA MET A 132 10.16 -3.82 -10.02
C MET A 132 10.31 -5.34 -9.95
N ILE A 133 10.79 -5.86 -8.81
CA ILE A 133 10.85 -7.29 -8.51
C ILE A 133 9.71 -7.59 -7.54
N GLY A 134 8.89 -8.60 -7.82
CA GLY A 134 7.78 -9.01 -6.97
C GLY A 134 7.94 -10.42 -6.44
N THR A 135 7.35 -10.74 -5.28
CA THR A 135 7.14 -12.13 -4.86
C THR A 135 5.67 -12.47 -4.85
N ALA A 136 5.32 -13.65 -5.35
CA ALA A 136 3.95 -14.15 -5.37
C ALA A 136 3.93 -15.68 -5.13
N GLY A 137 2.79 -16.24 -4.76
CA GLY A 137 2.69 -17.66 -4.45
C GLY A 137 1.82 -18.43 -5.44
N GLY A 138 2.44 -19.09 -6.40
CA GLY A 138 1.83 -19.93 -7.41
C GLY A 138 1.56 -19.20 -8.74
N PRO A 139 1.33 -19.96 -9.83
CA PRO A 139 1.35 -19.45 -11.20
C PRO A 139 0.34 -18.34 -11.48
N ASP A 140 -0.88 -18.43 -10.95
CA ASP A 140 -1.93 -17.44 -11.20
C ASP A 140 -1.55 -16.07 -10.60
N LYS A 141 -1.00 -16.08 -9.37
CA LYS A 141 -0.55 -14.85 -8.71
C LYS A 141 0.72 -14.27 -9.34
N VAL A 142 1.59 -15.12 -9.87
CA VAL A 142 2.75 -14.70 -10.67
C VAL A 142 2.28 -13.98 -11.94
N ALA A 143 1.31 -14.56 -12.66
CA ALA A 143 0.74 -13.95 -13.86
C ALA A 143 0.10 -12.59 -13.52
N THR A 144 -0.73 -12.52 -12.48
CA THR A 144 -1.34 -11.26 -12.01
C THR A 144 -0.30 -10.17 -11.72
N ALA A 145 0.79 -10.52 -11.06
CA ALA A 145 1.84 -9.56 -10.76
C ALA A 145 2.59 -9.10 -12.02
N LEU A 146 2.88 -10.00 -12.97
CA LEU A 146 3.49 -9.63 -14.25
C LEU A 146 2.58 -8.68 -15.05
N GLU A 147 1.27 -8.96 -15.11
CA GLU A 147 0.28 -8.08 -15.72
C GLU A 147 0.22 -6.70 -15.05
N ALA A 148 0.46 -6.65 -13.74
CA ALA A 148 0.56 -5.41 -12.98
C ALA A 148 1.89 -4.64 -13.21
N GLY A 149 2.74 -5.10 -14.12
CA GLY A 149 3.90 -4.34 -14.60
C GLY A 149 5.22 -4.63 -13.90
N TYR A 150 5.32 -5.68 -13.08
CA TYR A 150 6.59 -6.12 -12.53
C TYR A 150 7.51 -6.65 -13.66
N ASP A 151 8.79 -6.28 -13.58
CA ASP A 151 9.81 -6.77 -14.54
C ASP A 151 10.18 -8.23 -14.25
N HIS A 152 10.17 -8.62 -12.96
CA HIS A 152 10.42 -9.98 -12.50
C HIS A 152 9.46 -10.34 -11.36
N VAL A 153 8.97 -11.59 -11.38
CA VAL A 153 8.14 -12.13 -10.29
C VAL A 153 8.66 -13.50 -9.86
N ILE A 154 8.96 -13.62 -8.59
CA ILE A 154 9.49 -14.83 -7.97
C ILE A 154 8.34 -15.63 -7.36
N ASP A 155 8.19 -16.89 -7.76
CA ASP A 155 7.25 -17.83 -7.11
C ASP A 155 7.90 -18.43 -5.86
N TYR A 156 7.67 -17.82 -4.71
CA TYR A 156 8.26 -18.27 -3.43
C TYR A 156 7.81 -19.68 -2.98
N LYS A 157 6.86 -20.30 -3.70
CA LYS A 157 6.51 -21.70 -3.46
C LYS A 157 7.46 -22.68 -4.14
N LYS A 158 8.27 -22.21 -5.09
CA LYS A 158 9.21 -23.03 -5.86
C LYS A 158 10.65 -22.67 -5.57
N ASP A 159 10.93 -21.39 -5.39
CA ASP A 159 12.27 -20.86 -5.35
C ASP A 159 12.51 -20.05 -4.07
N ASP A 160 13.74 -20.05 -3.57
CA ASP A 160 14.18 -19.13 -2.52
C ASP A 160 14.26 -17.72 -3.10
N PHE A 161 13.51 -16.80 -2.51
CA PHE A 161 13.42 -15.44 -3.06
C PHE A 161 14.72 -14.65 -2.90
N VAL A 162 15.55 -14.94 -1.90
CA VAL A 162 16.84 -14.27 -1.72
C VAL A 162 17.78 -14.67 -2.85
N ASP A 163 17.89 -15.96 -3.13
CA ASP A 163 18.73 -16.50 -4.19
C ASP A 163 18.29 -15.95 -5.58
N GLU A 164 16.98 -15.88 -5.82
CA GLU A 164 16.45 -15.33 -7.07
C GLU A 164 16.70 -13.82 -7.20
N VAL A 165 16.56 -13.04 -6.13
CA VAL A 165 16.93 -11.61 -6.15
C VAL A 165 18.41 -11.44 -6.48
N MET A 166 19.31 -12.27 -5.90
CA MET A 166 20.73 -12.21 -6.24
C MET A 166 20.98 -12.47 -7.72
N LYS A 167 20.35 -13.51 -8.31
CA LYS A 167 20.45 -13.81 -9.73
C LYS A 167 19.93 -12.67 -10.61
N ILE A 168 18.70 -12.18 -10.33
CA ILE A 168 18.05 -11.11 -11.09
C ILE A 168 18.90 -9.83 -11.07
N THR A 169 19.48 -9.50 -9.93
CA THR A 169 20.25 -8.26 -9.75
C THR A 169 21.74 -8.41 -10.06
N ASN A 170 22.21 -9.60 -10.41
CA ASN A 170 23.63 -9.91 -10.54
C ASN A 170 24.41 -9.48 -9.26
N ASP A 171 23.94 -9.91 -8.10
CA ASP A 171 24.44 -9.64 -6.75
C ASP A 171 24.44 -8.14 -6.34
N LYS A 172 23.83 -7.26 -7.14
CA LYS A 172 23.75 -5.82 -6.82
C LYS A 172 22.68 -5.50 -5.78
N LYS A 173 21.72 -6.41 -5.55
CA LYS A 173 20.64 -6.28 -4.58
C LYS A 173 19.70 -5.09 -4.86
N CYS A 174 18.75 -4.86 -3.95
CA CYS A 174 17.70 -3.84 -4.07
C CYS A 174 18.03 -2.59 -3.27
N ASP A 175 17.57 -1.44 -3.75
CA ASP A 175 17.63 -0.17 -3.01
C ASP A 175 16.62 -0.16 -1.87
N VAL A 176 15.43 -0.74 -2.11
CA VAL A 176 14.32 -0.79 -1.17
C VAL A 176 13.66 -2.16 -1.21
N VAL A 177 13.25 -2.67 -0.04
CA VAL A 177 12.36 -3.83 0.10
C VAL A 177 11.07 -3.37 0.77
N TYR A 178 9.94 -3.53 0.10
CA TYR A 178 8.60 -3.27 0.61
C TYR A 178 7.97 -4.57 1.12
N ASP A 179 7.73 -4.64 2.40
CA ASP A 179 7.34 -5.87 3.10
C ASP A 179 5.98 -5.71 3.79
N SER A 180 4.97 -6.42 3.29
CA SER A 180 3.65 -6.55 3.90
C SER A 180 3.46 -7.90 4.62
N VAL A 181 4.45 -8.79 4.54
CA VAL A 181 4.37 -10.18 5.01
C VAL A 181 4.92 -10.33 6.43
N ALA A 182 6.09 -9.78 6.68
CA ALA A 182 6.82 -9.79 7.94
C ALA A 182 7.46 -11.15 8.29
N LYS A 183 6.89 -11.91 9.26
CA LYS A 183 7.53 -13.07 9.90
C LYS A 183 8.13 -14.06 8.90
N ASP A 184 7.39 -14.46 7.88
CA ASP A 184 7.79 -15.53 6.96
C ASP A 184 8.89 -15.14 5.97
N VAL A 185 9.12 -13.84 5.77
CA VAL A 185 10.15 -13.30 4.86
C VAL A 185 11.33 -12.67 5.62
N PHE A 186 11.24 -12.62 6.95
CA PHE A 186 12.33 -12.18 7.83
C PHE A 186 13.25 -13.37 8.15
N PRO A 187 14.60 -13.23 8.15
CA PRO A 187 15.37 -11.99 7.86
C PRO A 187 15.74 -11.80 6.37
N GLY A 188 15.27 -12.67 5.47
CA GLY A 188 15.62 -12.66 4.05
C GLY A 188 15.37 -11.32 3.34
N SER A 189 14.30 -10.59 3.74
CA SER A 189 14.03 -9.24 3.22
C SER A 189 15.23 -8.31 3.35
N MET A 190 15.97 -8.39 4.47
CA MET A 190 17.18 -7.59 4.68
C MET A 190 18.38 -8.09 3.87
N ASP A 191 18.43 -9.40 3.57
CA ASP A 191 19.50 -9.98 2.76
C ASP A 191 19.44 -9.54 1.30
N CYS A 192 18.26 -9.16 0.84
CA CYS A 192 18.02 -8.59 -0.49
C CYS A 192 18.45 -7.12 -0.65
N LEU A 193 18.85 -6.43 0.42
CA LEU A 193 19.17 -5.00 0.39
C LEU A 193 20.64 -4.71 0.12
N LYS A 194 20.90 -3.68 -0.68
CA LYS A 194 22.23 -3.04 -0.80
C LYS A 194 22.70 -2.49 0.55
N PRO A 195 24.00 -2.29 0.77
CA PRO A 195 24.45 -1.47 1.90
C PRO A 195 23.71 -0.12 1.94
N ARG A 196 23.23 0.26 3.11
CA ARG A 196 22.39 1.45 3.33
C ARG A 196 21.04 1.44 2.61
N GLY A 197 20.54 0.26 2.19
CA GLY A 197 19.22 0.07 1.66
C GLY A 197 18.14 0.22 2.73
N LEU A 198 16.91 0.41 2.31
CA LEU A 198 15.76 0.64 3.19
C LEU A 198 14.81 -0.58 3.19
N TRP A 199 14.53 -1.11 4.37
CA TRP A 199 13.46 -2.06 4.60
C TRP A 199 12.20 -1.34 5.09
N VAL A 200 11.14 -1.38 4.30
CA VAL A 200 9.84 -0.77 4.61
C VAL A 200 8.87 -1.87 5.02
N LEU A 201 8.71 -2.08 6.31
CA LEU A 201 7.79 -3.07 6.86
C LEU A 201 6.41 -2.43 7.06
N PHE A 202 5.55 -2.45 6.04
CA PHE A 202 4.24 -1.77 6.09
C PHE A 202 3.06 -2.71 6.42
N GLY A 203 3.30 -4.02 6.53
CA GLY A 203 2.31 -5.03 6.91
C GLY A 203 2.91 -6.13 7.79
N GLN A 204 2.07 -7.09 8.17
CA GLN A 204 2.46 -8.27 8.97
C GLN A 204 1.51 -9.44 8.72
N ALA A 205 1.25 -9.75 7.44
CA ALA A 205 0.25 -10.75 7.06
C ALA A 205 0.55 -12.18 7.58
N SER A 206 1.82 -12.52 7.78
CA SER A 206 2.23 -13.80 8.36
C SER A 206 2.48 -13.75 9.88
N GLY A 207 2.24 -12.61 10.50
CA GLY A 207 2.45 -12.39 11.94
C GLY A 207 3.58 -11.41 12.24
N SER A 208 3.66 -10.99 13.50
CA SER A 208 4.66 -10.02 13.97
C SER A 208 6.05 -10.64 14.07
N ILE A 209 7.07 -9.82 13.84
CA ILE A 209 8.47 -10.14 14.14
C ILE A 209 8.73 -9.76 15.60
N THR A 210 9.02 -10.73 16.44
CA THR A 210 9.23 -10.55 17.90
C THR A 210 10.68 -10.42 18.29
N ASP A 211 11.60 -11.00 17.51
CA ASP A 211 13.03 -11.15 17.86
C ASP A 211 13.94 -10.30 16.97
N PHE A 212 13.55 -9.04 16.72
CA PHE A 212 14.34 -8.13 15.93
C PHE A 212 15.47 -7.49 16.73
N ASN A 213 16.70 -7.89 16.40
CA ASN A 213 17.89 -7.28 16.98
C ASN A 213 18.43 -6.15 16.07
N LEU A 214 18.48 -4.93 16.57
CA LEU A 214 18.98 -3.76 15.83
C LEU A 214 20.43 -3.95 15.31
N ALA A 215 21.25 -4.76 15.96
CA ALA A 215 22.60 -5.05 15.46
C ALA A 215 22.62 -5.73 14.08
N MET A 216 21.50 -6.37 13.69
CA MET A 216 21.36 -6.95 12.35
C MET A 216 21.44 -5.88 11.25
N LEU A 217 20.94 -4.67 11.49
CA LEU A 217 21.03 -3.55 10.52
C LEU A 217 22.48 -3.20 10.21
N SER A 218 23.31 -3.11 11.25
CA SER A 218 24.73 -2.86 11.09
C SER A 218 25.44 -4.01 10.37
N ALA A 219 25.21 -5.26 10.83
CA ALA A 219 25.83 -6.46 10.29
C ALA A 219 25.50 -6.70 8.80
N LYS A 220 24.28 -6.35 8.37
CA LYS A 220 23.81 -6.51 6.99
C LYS A 220 24.07 -5.31 6.06
N GLY A 221 24.85 -4.33 6.51
CA GLY A 221 25.30 -3.21 5.66
C GLY A 221 24.77 -1.84 6.05
N SER A 222 24.60 -1.57 7.35
CA SER A 222 24.08 -0.29 7.87
C SER A 222 22.73 0.07 7.27
N LEU A 223 21.80 -0.87 7.29
CA LEU A 223 20.48 -0.75 6.70
C LEU A 223 19.61 0.26 7.47
N PHE A 224 18.62 0.81 6.77
CA PHE A 224 17.53 1.55 7.37
C PHE A 224 16.28 0.66 7.50
N VAL A 225 15.45 0.90 8.50
CA VAL A 225 14.16 0.25 8.66
C VAL A 225 13.10 1.27 9.07
N THR A 226 11.91 1.12 8.54
CA THR A 226 10.74 1.90 8.95
C THR A 226 9.50 1.03 9.02
N ARG A 227 8.55 1.40 9.92
CA ARG A 227 7.24 0.77 10.07
C ARG A 227 6.16 1.84 9.89
N PRO A 228 5.86 2.22 8.63
CA PRO A 228 4.93 3.30 8.34
C PRO A 228 3.47 2.89 8.55
N THR A 229 2.60 3.89 8.77
CA THR A 229 1.15 3.75 8.73
C THR A 229 0.56 4.86 7.87
N LEU A 230 -0.50 4.57 7.11
CA LEU A 230 -1.13 5.54 6.22
C LEU A 230 -1.53 6.84 6.94
N PHE A 231 -2.14 6.72 8.14
CA PHE A 231 -2.64 7.89 8.88
C PHE A 231 -1.55 8.92 9.24
N SER A 232 -0.29 8.51 9.35
CA SER A 232 0.83 9.45 9.54
C SER A 232 1.14 10.26 8.29
N TYR A 233 0.89 9.69 7.09
CA TYR A 233 1.18 10.32 5.79
C TYR A 233 0.03 11.13 5.21
N ILE A 234 -1.17 10.98 5.77
CA ILE A 234 -2.35 11.78 5.40
C ILE A 234 -2.75 12.77 6.50
N ALA A 235 -1.94 12.93 7.53
CA ALA A 235 -2.19 13.87 8.62
C ALA A 235 -2.10 15.34 8.16
N ASN A 236 -1.26 15.62 7.16
CA ASN A 236 -1.19 16.92 6.51
C ASN A 236 -2.22 16.99 5.38
N ARG A 237 -3.04 18.04 5.38
CA ARG A 237 -4.14 18.21 4.44
C ARG A 237 -3.66 18.35 2.99
N ASP A 238 -2.61 19.12 2.77
CA ASP A 238 -2.09 19.38 1.42
C ASP A 238 -1.45 18.12 0.84
N GLU A 239 -0.72 17.36 1.67
CA GLU A 239 -0.14 16.07 1.28
C GLU A 239 -1.24 15.08 0.93
N TYR A 240 -2.30 14.99 1.74
CA TYR A 240 -3.44 14.12 1.47
C TYR A 240 -4.16 14.48 0.18
N ASN A 241 -4.49 15.77 -0.02
CA ASN A 241 -5.14 16.24 -1.23
C ASN A 241 -4.28 15.96 -2.47
N ASN A 242 -2.96 16.20 -2.39
CA ASN A 242 -2.03 15.92 -3.48
C ASN A 242 -1.96 14.41 -3.79
N ALA A 243 -1.85 13.56 -2.76
CA ALA A 243 -1.83 12.10 -2.93
C ALA A 243 -3.12 11.59 -3.58
N SER A 244 -4.29 12.06 -3.11
CA SER A 244 -5.59 11.71 -3.65
C SER A 244 -5.76 12.16 -5.10
N HIS A 245 -5.36 13.39 -5.41
CA HIS A 245 -5.40 13.91 -6.78
C HIS A 245 -4.51 13.08 -7.73
N GLN A 246 -3.28 12.78 -7.32
CA GLN A 246 -2.37 11.96 -8.12
C GLN A 246 -2.91 10.55 -8.35
N LEU A 247 -3.53 9.95 -7.33
CA LEU A 247 -4.15 8.63 -7.42
C LEU A 247 -5.32 8.64 -8.41
N TYR A 248 -6.32 9.49 -8.16
CA TYR A 248 -7.56 9.46 -8.97
C TYR A 248 -7.36 9.94 -10.40
N SER A 249 -6.43 10.84 -10.65
CA SER A 249 -6.05 11.20 -12.03
C SER A 249 -5.49 10.00 -12.79
N ARG A 250 -4.69 9.14 -12.14
CA ARG A 250 -4.14 7.94 -12.77
C ARG A 250 -5.16 6.83 -12.98
N VAL A 251 -6.14 6.73 -12.09
CA VAL A 251 -7.26 5.81 -12.28
C VAL A 251 -8.16 6.29 -13.41
N SER A 252 -8.50 7.57 -13.43
CA SER A 252 -9.33 8.20 -14.46
C SER A 252 -8.75 8.07 -15.88
N ASP A 253 -7.44 8.21 -16.03
CA ASP A 253 -6.77 8.12 -17.34
C ASP A 253 -6.24 6.69 -17.67
N GLY A 254 -6.52 5.71 -16.83
CA GLY A 254 -6.22 4.29 -17.05
C GLY A 254 -4.77 3.88 -16.82
N ARG A 255 -3.94 4.75 -16.24
CA ARG A 255 -2.55 4.40 -15.83
C ARG A 255 -2.50 3.49 -14.62
N LEU A 256 -3.50 3.56 -13.75
CA LEU A 256 -3.73 2.61 -12.66
C LEU A 256 -5.07 1.91 -12.85
N LYS A 257 -5.08 0.59 -12.61
CA LYS A 257 -6.25 -0.29 -12.82
C LYS A 257 -6.46 -1.20 -11.63
#